data_f38570668989416c274d8d2a64ec762f
#
_entry.id   f38570668989416c274d8d2a64ec762f
#
_cell.length_a   1.000
_cell.length_b   1.000
_cell.length_c   1.000
_cell.angle_alpha   90.00
_cell.angle_beta   90.00
_cell.angle_gamma   90.00
#
_symmetry.space_group_name_H-M   'P 1'
#
loop_
_entity.id
_entity.type
_entity.pdbx_description
1 polymer ?
#
loop_
_entity_poly.entity_id
_entity_poly.type
_entity_poly.pdbx_seq_one_letter_code
_entity_poly.pdbx_strand_id
1 'polypeptide(L)'
;SLLHRADAGNMSGIGLTMEGINQNPFIFALMLENVWQDTPVDVDAFLGDYLSCRYGLKDAAPDVKSGITRSWKTLVNSVYSNHTDADGGRQSVMTKRPVFASGPDSLQKPGNFFPLDSLVTAWDGMMNCAGALSGSDGFRYDLVDVTRQVLVELLDRLHYESQEAFYSSDSRMFIQRSSEVLSLMHEIDDLLATRKEFLLGPWVEAAKALGTTPEEKSLYEWNAKTQITLWGKPGSPLNDYACKN
;
A
#
# COMPACT_ATOMS: atom_id res chain seq x y z
N SER A 1 -18.38 -12.25 -19.07
CA SER A 1 -17.08 -11.56 -19.31
C SER A 1 -17.35 -10.13 -19.79
N LEU A 2 -16.39 -9.25 -19.53
CA LEU A 2 -16.45 -7.87 -20.02
C LEU A 2 -16.48 -7.80 -21.53
N LEU A 3 -15.78 -8.71 -22.22
CA LEU A 3 -15.73 -8.79 -23.68
C LEU A 3 -17.02 -9.32 -24.31
N HIS A 4 -17.83 -10.07 -23.55
CA HIS A 4 -19.06 -10.72 -24.04
C HIS A 4 -20.33 -9.97 -23.64
N ARG A 5 -20.22 -8.77 -23.08
CA ARG A 5 -21.39 -7.93 -22.81
C ARG A 5 -22.02 -7.44 -24.08
N ALA A 6 -23.34 -7.34 -24.09
CA ALA A 6 -24.09 -6.87 -25.26
C ALA A 6 -23.70 -5.45 -25.71
N ASP A 7 -23.19 -4.63 -24.77
CA ASP A 7 -22.74 -3.25 -24.98
C ASP A 7 -21.23 -3.12 -25.24
N ALA A 8 -20.48 -4.23 -25.30
CA ALA A 8 -19.03 -4.22 -25.54
C ALA A 8 -18.63 -3.82 -26.98
N GLY A 9 -19.59 -3.87 -27.92
CA GLY A 9 -19.33 -3.55 -29.34
C GLY A 9 -18.28 -4.48 -29.94
N ASN A 10 -17.21 -3.92 -30.48
CA ASN A 10 -16.09 -4.65 -31.08
C ASN A 10 -14.85 -4.69 -30.16
N MET A 11 -15.01 -4.54 -28.87
CA MET A 11 -13.91 -4.64 -27.89
C MET A 11 -13.25 -6.02 -27.97
N SER A 12 -11.93 -6.05 -28.12
CA SER A 12 -11.13 -7.28 -28.25
C SER A 12 -10.19 -7.52 -27.06
N GLY A 13 -10.16 -6.63 -26.10
CA GLY A 13 -9.34 -6.74 -24.90
C GLY A 13 -9.55 -5.60 -23.94
N ILE A 14 -8.94 -5.70 -22.77
CA ILE A 14 -8.88 -4.62 -21.77
C ILE A 14 -7.44 -4.38 -21.36
N GLY A 15 -7.18 -3.17 -20.88
CA GLY A 15 -5.94 -2.79 -20.19
C GLY A 15 -6.27 -2.09 -18.89
N LEU A 16 -5.33 -2.08 -17.98
CA LEU A 16 -5.42 -1.39 -16.70
C LEU A 16 -4.33 -0.31 -16.66
N THR A 17 -4.72 0.91 -16.32
CA THR A 17 -3.79 2.01 -16.12
C THR A 17 -3.80 2.38 -14.65
N MET A 18 -2.70 2.12 -13.97
CA MET A 18 -2.55 2.39 -12.55
C MET A 18 -2.10 3.82 -12.33
N GLU A 19 -2.63 4.47 -11.30
CA GLU A 19 -1.94 5.56 -10.63
C GLU A 19 -1.14 4.96 -9.47
N GLY A 20 0.16 5.21 -9.45
CA GLY A 20 1.06 4.64 -8.44
C GLY A 20 1.81 3.41 -8.89
N ILE A 21 2.86 3.06 -8.15
CA ILE A 21 3.86 2.06 -8.55
C ILE A 21 3.48 0.67 -8.03
N ASN A 22 3.23 0.56 -6.74
CA ASN A 22 2.97 -0.72 -6.06
C ASN A 22 1.48 -0.87 -5.74
N GLN A 23 0.70 -1.17 -6.75
CA GLN A 23 -0.73 -1.42 -6.62
C GLN A 23 -0.99 -2.84 -6.11
N ASN A 24 -2.20 -3.06 -5.57
CA ASN A 24 -2.62 -4.37 -5.09
C ASN A 24 -2.67 -5.41 -6.23
N PRO A 25 -1.75 -6.37 -6.28
CA PRO A 25 -1.66 -7.31 -7.39
C PRO A 25 -2.88 -8.24 -7.47
N PHE A 26 -3.56 -8.51 -6.35
CA PHE A 26 -4.76 -9.37 -6.34
C PHE A 26 -5.91 -8.74 -7.15
N ILE A 27 -6.19 -7.44 -6.93
CA ILE A 27 -7.28 -6.75 -7.62
C ILE A 27 -7.00 -6.68 -9.13
N PHE A 28 -5.76 -6.41 -9.52
CA PHE A 28 -5.38 -6.38 -10.93
C PHE A 28 -5.46 -7.76 -11.57
N ALA A 29 -5.02 -8.81 -10.89
CA ALA A 29 -5.14 -10.18 -11.36
C ALA A 29 -6.62 -10.59 -11.53
N LEU A 30 -7.48 -10.28 -10.56
CA LEU A 30 -8.92 -10.54 -10.62
C LEU A 30 -9.59 -9.80 -11.78
N MET A 31 -9.25 -8.53 -12.00
CA MET A 31 -9.78 -7.75 -13.13
C MET A 31 -9.38 -8.35 -14.47
N LEU A 32 -8.14 -8.76 -14.64
CA LEU A 32 -7.65 -9.36 -15.87
C LEU A 32 -8.21 -10.77 -16.09
N GLU A 33 -8.38 -11.57 -15.04
CA GLU A 33 -9.03 -12.90 -15.12
C GLU A 33 -10.47 -12.78 -15.60
N ASN A 34 -11.21 -11.79 -15.12
CA ASN A 34 -12.61 -11.59 -15.48
C ASN A 34 -12.84 -11.35 -16.99
N VAL A 35 -11.79 -10.98 -17.74
CA VAL A 35 -11.86 -10.82 -19.20
C VAL A 35 -12.04 -12.15 -19.92
N TRP A 36 -11.46 -13.20 -19.40
CA TRP A 36 -11.43 -14.53 -20.02
C TRP A 36 -12.62 -15.41 -19.64
N GLN A 37 -13.41 -14.98 -18.68
CA GLN A 37 -14.56 -15.75 -18.16
C GLN A 37 -15.86 -15.32 -18.85
N ASP A 38 -16.74 -16.24 -19.20
CA ASP A 38 -18.07 -15.97 -19.75
C ASP A 38 -19.11 -15.65 -18.65
N THR A 39 -18.82 -16.04 -17.44
CA THR A 39 -19.63 -15.77 -16.24
C THR A 39 -18.83 -14.91 -15.26
N PRO A 40 -19.47 -14.22 -14.31
CA PRO A 40 -18.75 -13.52 -13.24
C PRO A 40 -17.81 -14.48 -12.49
N VAL A 41 -16.60 -14.01 -12.23
CA VAL A 41 -15.59 -14.80 -11.48
C VAL A 41 -16.09 -15.02 -10.05
N ASP A 42 -16.03 -16.27 -9.60
CA ASP A 42 -16.15 -16.59 -8.17
C ASP A 42 -14.89 -16.11 -7.45
N VAL A 43 -15.03 -15.05 -6.68
CA VAL A 43 -13.90 -14.39 -6.00
C VAL A 43 -13.24 -15.31 -4.97
N ASP A 44 -14.02 -16.16 -4.30
CA ASP A 44 -13.49 -17.10 -3.30
C ASP A 44 -12.67 -18.22 -3.95
N ALA A 45 -13.15 -18.76 -5.05
CA ALA A 45 -12.41 -19.76 -5.83
C ALA A 45 -11.14 -19.14 -6.43
N PHE A 46 -11.26 -17.97 -7.06
CA PHE A 46 -10.12 -17.25 -7.60
C PHE A 46 -9.06 -16.94 -6.54
N LEU A 47 -9.47 -16.51 -5.34
CA LEU A 47 -8.55 -16.24 -4.24
C LEU A 47 -7.77 -17.51 -3.85
N GLY A 48 -8.43 -18.67 -3.78
CA GLY A 48 -7.76 -19.94 -3.50
C GLY A 48 -6.67 -20.27 -4.52
N ASP A 49 -6.98 -20.13 -5.80
CA ASP A 49 -6.04 -20.38 -6.90
C ASP A 49 -4.91 -19.36 -6.91
N TYR A 50 -5.23 -18.08 -6.72
CA TYR A 50 -4.26 -16.99 -6.64
C TYR A 50 -3.22 -17.23 -5.53
N LEU A 51 -3.67 -17.57 -4.32
CA LEU A 51 -2.78 -17.85 -3.20
C LEU A 51 -1.97 -19.12 -3.41
N SER A 52 -2.58 -20.14 -4.00
CA SER A 52 -1.89 -21.39 -4.33
C SER A 52 -0.74 -21.16 -5.29
N CYS A 53 -0.95 -20.37 -6.33
CA CYS A 53 0.08 -20.00 -7.30
C CYS A 53 1.12 -19.06 -6.69
N ARG A 54 0.67 -17.98 -6.02
CA ARG A 54 1.55 -16.92 -5.52
C ARG A 54 2.47 -17.38 -4.40
N TYR A 55 1.97 -18.24 -3.52
CA TYR A 55 2.72 -18.71 -2.34
C TYR A 55 3.26 -20.14 -2.48
N GLY A 56 2.88 -20.84 -3.53
CA GLY A 56 3.31 -22.22 -3.72
C GLY A 56 2.66 -23.18 -2.71
N LEU A 57 1.36 -23.03 -2.44
CA LEU A 57 0.69 -23.75 -1.36
C LEU A 57 0.40 -25.24 -1.66
N LYS A 58 0.81 -25.77 -2.82
CA LYS A 58 0.46 -27.15 -3.23
C LYS A 58 0.70 -28.16 -2.12
N ASP A 59 1.88 -28.11 -1.51
CA ASP A 59 2.33 -29.06 -0.49
C ASP A 59 2.27 -28.50 0.95
N ALA A 60 1.66 -27.31 1.14
CA ALA A 60 1.52 -26.73 2.46
C ALA A 60 0.50 -27.48 3.31
N ALA A 61 0.69 -27.50 4.62
CA ALA A 61 -0.21 -28.13 5.57
C ALA A 61 -1.62 -27.52 5.53
N PRO A 62 -2.69 -28.28 5.77
CA PRO A 62 -4.07 -27.80 5.66
C PRO A 62 -4.40 -26.59 6.55
N ASP A 63 -3.83 -26.54 7.74
CA ASP A 63 -3.97 -25.43 8.69
C ASP A 63 -3.31 -24.14 8.18
N VAL A 64 -2.14 -24.24 7.56
CA VAL A 64 -1.47 -23.10 6.90
C VAL A 64 -2.31 -22.60 5.73
N LYS A 65 -2.79 -23.50 4.85
CA LYS A 65 -3.68 -23.13 3.74
C LYS A 65 -4.93 -22.41 4.22
N SER A 66 -5.61 -22.97 5.22
CA SER A 66 -6.83 -22.40 5.76
C SER A 66 -6.57 -21.07 6.49
N GLY A 67 -5.46 -20.96 7.22
CA GLY A 67 -5.04 -19.76 7.93
C GLY A 67 -4.78 -18.61 6.98
N ILE A 68 -3.93 -18.80 5.98
CA ILE A 68 -3.60 -17.74 5.01
C ILE A 68 -4.79 -17.35 4.15
N THR A 69 -5.64 -18.31 3.75
CA THR A 69 -6.86 -18.01 3.00
C THR A 69 -7.82 -17.16 3.84
N ARG A 70 -7.96 -17.44 5.13
CA ARG A 70 -8.79 -16.62 6.04
C ARG A 70 -8.28 -15.19 6.16
N SER A 71 -6.98 -15.00 6.32
CA SER A 71 -6.36 -13.67 6.36
C SER A 71 -6.65 -12.87 5.10
N TRP A 72 -6.48 -13.48 3.93
CA TRP A 72 -6.78 -12.84 2.66
C TRP A 72 -8.27 -12.57 2.44
N LYS A 73 -9.16 -13.46 2.86
CA LYS A 73 -10.60 -13.19 2.84
C LYS A 73 -10.96 -11.97 3.68
N THR A 74 -10.29 -11.81 4.83
CA THR A 74 -10.46 -10.60 5.66
C THR A 74 -10.00 -9.35 4.92
N LEU A 75 -8.84 -9.36 4.24
CA LEU A 75 -8.37 -8.24 3.43
C LEU A 75 -9.33 -7.94 2.27
N VAL A 76 -9.72 -8.95 1.53
CA VAL A 76 -10.62 -8.80 0.36
C VAL A 76 -11.97 -8.21 0.77
N ASN A 77 -12.53 -8.64 1.89
CA ASN A 77 -13.83 -8.20 2.36
C ASN A 77 -13.81 -6.90 3.19
N SER A 78 -12.64 -6.32 3.42
CA SER A 78 -12.50 -5.06 4.18
C SER A 78 -11.60 -4.05 3.48
N VAL A 79 -10.29 -4.26 3.53
CA VAL A 79 -9.28 -3.31 3.04
C VAL A 79 -9.36 -3.12 1.52
N TYR A 80 -9.67 -4.19 0.78
CA TYR A 80 -9.77 -4.17 -0.68
C TYR A 80 -11.19 -4.00 -1.21
N SER A 81 -12.16 -3.81 -0.32
CA SER A 81 -13.58 -3.71 -0.65
C SER A 81 -14.10 -2.31 -0.31
N ASN A 82 -13.66 -1.31 -1.08
CA ASN A 82 -14.22 0.02 -0.96
C ASN A 82 -15.56 0.08 -1.72
N HIS A 83 -16.65 0.10 -0.97
CA HIS A 83 -18.02 0.23 -1.50
C HIS A 83 -18.52 1.68 -1.49
N THR A 84 -17.70 2.61 -1.04
CA THR A 84 -18.01 4.04 -1.06
C THR A 84 -17.29 4.68 -2.24
N ASP A 85 -17.95 5.60 -2.93
CA ASP A 85 -17.30 6.41 -3.98
C ASP A 85 -16.27 7.41 -3.39
N ALA A 86 -15.93 7.25 -2.12
CA ALA A 86 -14.87 8.02 -1.51
C ALA A 86 -13.54 7.63 -2.13
N ASP A 87 -12.78 8.62 -2.53
CA ASP A 87 -11.38 8.46 -2.94
C ASP A 87 -10.65 7.59 -1.90
N GLY A 88 -10.19 6.42 -2.34
CA GLY A 88 -9.71 5.36 -1.47
C GLY A 88 -8.45 5.69 -0.69
N GLY A 89 -7.93 6.88 -0.78
CA GLY A 89 -6.66 7.20 -0.20
C GLY A 89 -6.69 8.37 0.75
N ARG A 90 -6.87 8.10 2.04
CA ARG A 90 -6.39 9.05 3.01
C ARG A 90 -4.86 9.04 2.96
N GLN A 91 -4.28 10.23 2.72
CA GLN A 91 -2.83 10.40 2.72
C GLN A 91 -2.29 10.26 4.15
N SER A 92 -1.42 9.28 4.36
CA SER A 92 -0.67 9.16 5.60
C SER A 92 0.37 10.27 5.75
N VAL A 93 0.74 10.56 6.99
CA VAL A 93 1.86 11.45 7.30
C VAL A 93 3.20 10.97 6.71
N MET A 94 3.31 9.68 6.39
CA MET A 94 4.50 9.12 5.70
C MET A 94 4.65 9.64 4.26
N THR A 95 3.53 9.87 3.57
CA THR A 95 3.52 10.18 2.13
C THR A 95 3.27 11.66 1.84
N LYS A 96 2.97 12.47 2.86
CA LYS A 96 2.80 13.91 2.74
C LYS A 96 3.73 14.65 3.68
N ARG A 97 3.87 15.96 3.47
CA ARG A 97 4.60 16.80 4.42
C ARG A 97 3.89 16.75 5.78
N PRO A 98 4.57 16.38 6.85
CA PRO A 98 4.01 16.45 8.19
C PRO A 98 3.83 17.93 8.55
N VAL A 99 2.60 18.37 8.59
CA VAL A 99 2.22 19.72 9.06
C VAL A 99 1.20 19.57 10.17
N PHE A 100 1.31 20.42 11.17
CA PHE A 100 0.27 20.49 12.18
C PHE A 100 -0.96 21.18 11.60
N ALA A 101 -2.12 20.77 12.07
CA ALA A 101 -3.37 21.47 11.80
C ALA A 101 -3.25 22.97 12.15
N SER A 102 -4.07 23.80 11.56
CA SER A 102 -4.04 25.25 11.82
C SER A 102 -4.50 25.65 13.23
N GLY A 103 -5.09 24.71 13.97
CA GLY A 103 -5.56 24.86 15.35
C GLY A 103 -6.24 23.60 15.86
N PRO A 104 -6.60 23.54 17.16
CA PRO A 104 -7.20 22.35 17.76
C PRO A 104 -8.51 21.95 17.07
N ASP A 105 -9.31 22.91 16.64
CA ASP A 105 -10.58 22.66 15.95
C ASP A 105 -10.41 22.12 14.52
N SER A 106 -9.19 22.16 13.97
CA SER A 106 -8.84 21.65 12.65
C SER A 106 -8.22 20.25 12.72
N LEU A 107 -8.06 19.67 13.91
CA LEU A 107 -7.55 18.33 14.09
C LEU A 107 -8.54 17.31 13.53
N GLN A 108 -8.06 16.45 12.65
CA GLN A 108 -8.84 15.35 12.10
C GLN A 108 -8.31 14.01 12.59
N LYS A 109 -9.17 13.26 13.28
CA LYS A 109 -8.84 11.90 13.69
C LYS A 109 -8.51 11.04 12.48
N PRO A 110 -7.46 10.22 12.54
CA PRO A 110 -7.23 9.17 11.54
C PRO A 110 -8.47 8.27 11.41
N GLY A 111 -8.81 7.91 10.18
CA GLY A 111 -9.91 6.99 9.92
C GLY A 111 -9.83 6.46 8.50
N ASN A 112 -10.32 5.26 8.29
CA ASN A 112 -10.35 4.58 7.01
C ASN A 112 -11.78 4.19 6.66
N PHE A 113 -12.02 3.84 5.39
CA PHE A 113 -13.28 3.26 4.94
C PHE A 113 -13.45 1.80 5.43
N PHE A 114 -12.41 1.19 5.98
CA PHE A 114 -12.42 -0.16 6.55
C PHE A 114 -12.15 -0.14 8.05
N PRO A 115 -12.64 -1.15 8.82
CA PRO A 115 -12.32 -1.31 10.23
C PRO A 115 -10.82 -1.67 10.40
N LEU A 116 -10.10 -0.92 11.21
CA LEU A 116 -8.68 -1.18 11.48
C LEU A 116 -8.45 -2.58 12.07
N ASP A 117 -9.37 -3.06 12.91
CA ASP A 117 -9.31 -4.41 13.49
C ASP A 117 -9.30 -5.51 12.42
N SER A 118 -9.93 -5.28 11.27
CA SER A 118 -9.89 -6.22 10.15
C SER A 118 -8.49 -6.31 9.54
N LEU A 119 -7.81 -5.18 9.36
CA LEU A 119 -6.43 -5.16 8.88
C LEU A 119 -5.49 -5.87 9.85
N VAL A 120 -5.59 -5.57 11.15
CA VAL A 120 -4.78 -6.20 12.21
C VAL A 120 -5.05 -7.70 12.28
N THR A 121 -6.32 -8.13 12.23
CA THR A 121 -6.69 -9.55 12.23
C THR A 121 -6.09 -10.30 11.02
N ALA A 122 -6.12 -9.69 9.85
CA ALA A 122 -5.53 -10.28 8.65
C ALA A 122 -4.01 -10.39 8.78
N TRP A 123 -3.36 -9.34 9.28
CA TRP A 123 -1.92 -9.32 9.54
C TRP A 123 -1.50 -10.38 10.56
N ASP A 124 -2.18 -10.50 11.70
CA ASP A 124 -1.92 -11.53 12.71
C ASP A 124 -2.01 -12.94 12.11
N GLY A 125 -3.02 -13.19 11.29
CA GLY A 125 -3.16 -14.47 10.60
C GLY A 125 -2.03 -14.74 9.60
N MET A 126 -1.53 -13.72 8.90
CA MET A 126 -0.34 -13.84 8.05
C MET A 126 0.91 -14.11 8.89
N MET A 127 1.11 -13.40 10.00
CA MET A 127 2.22 -13.62 10.92
C MET A 127 2.26 -15.06 11.46
N ASN A 128 1.09 -15.62 11.80
CA ASN A 128 0.99 -17.02 12.24
C ASN A 128 1.40 -18.02 11.17
N CYS A 129 1.32 -17.67 9.89
CA CYS A 129 1.77 -18.49 8.77
C CYS A 129 3.24 -18.22 8.38
N ALA A 130 3.91 -17.22 8.95
CA ALA A 130 5.20 -16.73 8.48
C ALA A 130 6.31 -17.80 8.53
N GLY A 131 6.35 -18.61 9.58
CA GLY A 131 7.34 -19.70 9.68
C GLY A 131 7.20 -20.72 8.55
N ALA A 132 5.98 -21.16 8.26
CA ALA A 132 5.69 -22.15 7.23
C ALA A 132 5.88 -21.60 5.80
N LEU A 133 5.62 -20.32 5.57
CA LEU A 133 5.66 -19.68 4.25
C LEU A 133 6.91 -18.82 4.02
N SER A 134 7.89 -18.87 4.91
CA SER A 134 9.14 -18.08 4.84
C SER A 134 9.95 -18.31 3.55
N GLY A 135 9.82 -19.47 2.92
CA GLY A 135 10.44 -19.80 1.64
C GLY A 135 9.74 -19.18 0.42
N SER A 136 8.50 -18.69 0.56
CA SER A 136 7.73 -18.11 -0.53
C SER A 136 8.07 -16.64 -0.72
N ASP A 137 8.56 -16.28 -1.89
CA ASP A 137 8.92 -14.89 -2.21
C ASP A 137 7.69 -13.98 -2.26
N GLY A 138 6.60 -14.45 -2.88
CA GLY A 138 5.32 -13.73 -2.93
C GLY A 138 4.73 -13.49 -1.54
N PHE A 139 4.82 -14.50 -0.65
CA PHE A 139 4.35 -14.33 0.73
C PHE A 139 5.17 -13.28 1.49
N ARG A 140 6.50 -13.32 1.37
CA ARG A 140 7.37 -12.32 2.02
C ARG A 140 7.09 -10.90 1.56
N TYR A 141 6.84 -10.72 0.25
CA TYR A 141 6.45 -9.43 -0.30
C TYR A 141 5.14 -8.94 0.33
N ASP A 142 4.09 -9.76 0.29
CA ASP A 142 2.77 -9.38 0.78
C ASP A 142 2.77 -9.16 2.30
N LEU A 143 3.55 -9.96 3.06
CA LEU A 143 3.69 -9.77 4.50
C LEU A 143 4.34 -8.41 4.82
N VAL A 144 5.40 -8.03 4.11
CA VAL A 144 6.04 -6.72 4.29
C VAL A 144 5.06 -5.59 3.94
N ASP A 145 4.33 -5.70 2.84
CA ASP A 145 3.37 -4.67 2.42
C ASP A 145 2.20 -4.51 3.42
N VAL A 146 1.62 -5.62 3.89
CA VAL A 146 0.55 -5.58 4.91
C VAL A 146 1.08 -5.06 6.25
N THR A 147 2.29 -5.46 6.66
CA THR A 147 2.93 -4.94 7.88
C THR A 147 3.18 -3.45 7.77
N ARG A 148 3.70 -2.97 6.64
CA ARG A 148 3.84 -1.54 6.35
C ARG A 148 2.52 -0.79 6.55
N GLN A 149 1.42 -1.33 6.01
CA GLN A 149 0.11 -0.70 6.16
C GLN A 149 -0.32 -0.61 7.63
N VAL A 150 -0.16 -1.68 8.42
CA VAL A 150 -0.46 -1.66 9.86
C VAL A 150 0.36 -0.61 10.61
N LEU A 151 1.66 -0.52 10.31
CA LEU A 151 2.55 0.46 10.94
C LEU A 151 2.23 1.90 10.53
N VAL A 152 1.82 2.11 9.28
CA VAL A 152 1.38 3.43 8.79
C VAL A 152 0.11 3.91 9.50
N GLU A 153 -0.86 3.01 9.76
CA GLU A 153 -2.05 3.36 10.54
C GLU A 153 -1.71 3.75 11.99
N LEU A 154 -0.77 3.02 12.59
CA LEU A 154 -0.25 3.37 13.91
C LEU A 154 0.47 4.72 13.90
N LEU A 155 1.27 4.99 12.86
CA LEU A 155 2.00 6.24 12.69
C LEU A 155 1.05 7.44 12.61
N ASP A 156 0.00 7.34 11.80
CA ASP A 156 -1.00 8.40 11.66
C ASP A 156 -1.72 8.68 12.98
N ARG A 157 -2.00 7.65 13.77
CA ARG A 157 -2.56 7.78 15.11
C ARG A 157 -1.59 8.49 16.06
N LEU A 158 -0.33 8.07 16.12
CA LEU A 158 0.69 8.70 16.97
C LEU A 158 0.92 10.17 16.59
N HIS A 159 0.92 10.48 15.30
CA HIS A 159 1.04 11.85 14.81
C HIS A 159 -0.19 12.69 15.23
N TYR A 160 -1.40 12.14 15.14
CA TYR A 160 -2.60 12.80 15.64
C TYR A 160 -2.50 13.08 17.16
N GLU A 161 -2.13 12.07 17.96
CA GLU A 161 -1.93 12.19 19.41
C GLU A 161 -0.84 13.24 19.76
N SER A 162 0.22 13.36 18.95
CA SER A 162 1.24 14.39 19.15
C SER A 162 0.68 15.80 18.94
N GLN A 163 -0.21 15.99 17.96
CA GLN A 163 -0.86 17.27 17.74
C GLN A 163 -1.87 17.61 18.85
N GLU A 164 -2.64 16.64 19.33
CA GLU A 164 -3.52 16.85 20.50
C GLU A 164 -2.73 17.30 21.72
N ALA A 165 -1.59 16.65 22.00
CA ALA A 165 -0.72 17.02 23.11
C ALA A 165 -0.13 18.45 22.93
N PHE A 166 0.25 18.81 21.71
CA PHE A 166 0.73 20.17 21.41
C PHE A 166 -0.34 21.23 21.71
N TYR A 167 -1.57 21.06 21.22
CA TYR A 167 -2.64 22.03 21.40
C TYR A 167 -3.19 22.06 22.83
N SER A 168 -3.10 20.95 23.57
CA SER A 168 -3.44 20.90 25.00
C SER A 168 -2.32 21.39 25.91
N SER A 169 -1.17 21.80 25.35
CA SER A 169 0.04 22.20 26.09
C SER A 169 0.62 21.10 26.99
N ASP A 170 0.37 19.83 26.68
CA ASP A 170 1.01 18.68 27.35
C ASP A 170 2.38 18.42 26.74
N SER A 171 3.37 19.16 27.19
CA SER A 171 4.75 19.05 26.68
C SER A 171 5.35 17.65 26.86
N ARG A 172 4.99 16.93 27.92
CA ARG A 172 5.50 15.57 28.17
C ARG A 172 4.97 14.60 27.13
N MET A 173 3.66 14.58 26.93
CA MET A 173 3.03 13.72 25.94
C MET A 173 3.46 14.07 24.53
N PHE A 174 3.60 15.37 24.21
CA PHE A 174 4.09 15.84 22.93
C PHE A 174 5.50 15.29 22.59
N ILE A 175 6.44 15.42 23.52
CA ILE A 175 7.81 14.91 23.34
C ILE A 175 7.78 13.39 23.16
N GLN A 176 7.01 12.69 23.99
CA GLN A 176 6.90 11.23 23.89
C GLN A 176 6.35 10.81 22.51
N ARG A 177 5.17 11.32 22.10
CA ARG A 177 4.53 10.93 20.85
C ARG A 177 5.34 11.33 19.60
N SER A 178 5.97 12.50 19.63
CA SER A 178 6.85 12.92 18.54
C SER A 178 8.07 12.01 18.38
N SER A 179 8.64 11.55 19.50
CA SER A 179 9.74 10.59 19.48
C SER A 179 9.28 9.23 18.92
N GLU A 180 8.11 8.74 19.33
CA GLU A 180 7.52 7.48 18.83
C GLU A 180 7.25 7.57 17.32
N VAL A 181 6.73 8.71 16.83
CA VAL A 181 6.53 8.95 15.39
C VAL A 181 7.85 8.81 14.62
N LEU A 182 8.92 9.48 15.09
CA LEU A 182 10.22 9.41 14.40
C LEU A 182 10.82 7.99 14.45
N SER A 183 10.72 7.29 15.59
CA SER A 183 11.18 5.91 15.69
C SER A 183 10.43 4.99 14.74
N LEU A 184 9.11 5.12 14.69
CA LEU A 184 8.28 4.27 13.82
C LEU A 184 8.53 4.54 12.33
N MET A 185 8.84 5.80 11.94
CA MET A 185 9.26 6.11 10.58
C MET A 185 10.54 5.35 10.19
N HIS A 186 11.52 5.29 11.09
CA HIS A 186 12.74 4.51 10.85
C HIS A 186 12.46 3.00 10.79
N GLU A 187 11.60 2.48 11.66
CA GLU A 187 11.21 1.06 11.63
C GLU A 187 10.50 0.67 10.34
N ILE A 188 9.66 1.56 9.79
CA ILE A 188 9.01 1.35 8.48
C ILE A 188 10.06 1.36 7.36
N ASP A 189 11.01 2.28 7.38
CA ASP A 189 12.10 2.32 6.40
C ASP A 189 12.96 1.05 6.45
N ASP A 190 13.34 0.61 7.65
CA ASP A 190 14.08 -0.63 7.88
C ASP A 190 13.30 -1.87 7.38
N LEU A 191 12.00 -1.92 7.65
CA LEU A 191 11.11 -2.98 7.15
C LEU A 191 11.10 -3.03 5.62
N LEU A 192 10.89 -1.88 4.98
CA LEU A 192 10.83 -1.77 3.51
C LEU A 192 12.19 -2.09 2.88
N ALA A 193 13.29 -1.75 3.55
CA ALA A 193 14.64 -2.07 3.09
C ALA A 193 14.93 -3.59 3.03
N THR A 194 14.12 -4.42 3.68
CA THR A 194 14.23 -5.88 3.57
C THR A 194 13.83 -6.44 2.20
N ARG A 195 13.20 -5.63 1.35
CA ARG A 195 12.70 -6.03 0.04
C ARG A 195 13.18 -5.09 -1.05
N LYS A 196 13.78 -5.68 -2.10
CA LYS A 196 14.31 -4.92 -3.24
C LYS A 196 13.25 -4.09 -3.99
N GLU A 197 12.00 -4.55 -3.96
CA GLU A 197 10.88 -3.91 -4.63
C GLU A 197 10.55 -2.54 -4.03
N PHE A 198 10.88 -2.32 -2.76
CA PHE A 198 10.64 -1.06 -2.05
C PHE A 198 11.89 -0.16 -1.96
N LEU A 199 13.01 -0.57 -2.55
CA LEU A 199 14.23 0.22 -2.54
C LEU A 199 14.18 1.36 -3.57
N LEU A 200 14.46 2.57 -3.12
CA LEU A 200 14.57 3.75 -3.98
C LEU A 200 15.76 3.67 -4.96
N GLY A 201 16.86 3.09 -4.54
CA GLY A 201 18.11 3.04 -5.33
C GLY A 201 17.94 2.49 -6.74
N PRO A 202 17.34 1.31 -6.94
CA PRO A 202 17.10 0.75 -8.27
C PRO A 202 16.27 1.65 -9.19
N TRP A 203 15.25 2.31 -8.65
CA TRP A 203 14.41 3.27 -9.37
C TRP A 203 15.22 4.46 -9.88
N VAL A 204 16.01 5.07 -9.02
CA VAL A 204 16.85 6.22 -9.35
C VAL A 204 17.95 5.83 -10.33
N GLU A 205 18.64 4.71 -10.12
CA GLU A 205 19.71 4.26 -11.03
C GLU A 205 19.17 3.88 -12.41
N ALA A 206 17.98 3.29 -12.51
CA ALA A 206 17.33 3.01 -13.78
C ALA A 206 17.05 4.31 -14.57
N ALA A 207 16.58 5.35 -13.90
CA ALA A 207 16.38 6.66 -14.54
C ALA A 207 17.70 7.28 -14.99
N LYS A 208 18.74 7.26 -14.15
CA LYS A 208 20.08 7.77 -14.51
C LYS A 208 20.70 7.03 -15.68
N ALA A 209 20.43 5.73 -15.82
CA ALA A 209 20.94 4.91 -16.92
C ALA A 209 20.45 5.37 -18.31
N LEU A 210 19.36 6.13 -18.38
CA LEU A 210 18.87 6.74 -19.63
C LEU A 210 19.71 7.94 -20.09
N GLY A 211 20.48 8.55 -19.19
CA GLY A 211 21.32 9.71 -19.51
C GLY A 211 22.65 9.31 -20.12
N THR A 212 23.08 10.06 -21.11
CA THR A 212 24.36 9.88 -21.82
C THR A 212 25.47 10.81 -21.30
N THR A 213 25.07 11.97 -20.74
CA THR A 213 25.98 12.95 -20.15
C THR A 213 25.77 13.06 -18.63
N PRO A 214 26.74 13.60 -17.87
CA PRO A 214 26.56 13.86 -16.44
C PRO A 214 25.35 14.75 -16.12
N GLU A 215 25.11 15.74 -16.95
CA GLU A 215 23.99 16.69 -16.81
C GLU A 215 22.65 15.99 -17.01
N GLU A 216 22.52 15.14 -18.04
CA GLU A 216 21.34 14.32 -18.27
C GLU A 216 21.09 13.34 -17.11
N LYS A 217 22.12 12.68 -16.61
CA LYS A 217 22.00 11.78 -15.46
C LYS A 217 21.48 12.51 -14.22
N SER A 218 22.00 13.71 -13.96
CA SER A 218 21.55 14.55 -12.85
C SER A 218 20.07 14.99 -13.04
N LEU A 219 19.68 15.34 -14.26
CA LEU A 219 18.31 15.70 -14.57
C LEU A 219 17.35 14.52 -14.39
N TYR A 220 17.72 13.33 -14.87
CA TYR A 220 16.86 12.14 -14.74
C TYR A 220 16.77 11.64 -13.30
N GLU A 221 17.85 11.72 -12.53
CA GLU A 221 17.81 11.48 -11.09
C GLU A 221 16.85 12.44 -10.39
N TRP A 222 16.95 13.73 -10.68
CA TRP A 222 16.04 14.73 -10.12
C TRP A 222 14.58 14.45 -10.50
N ASN A 223 14.31 14.13 -11.76
CA ASN A 223 12.98 13.79 -12.24
C ASN A 223 12.40 12.56 -11.52
N ALA A 224 13.19 11.47 -11.42
CA ALA A 224 12.77 10.26 -10.73
C ALA A 224 12.41 10.52 -9.27
N LYS A 225 13.25 11.27 -8.55
CA LYS A 225 12.98 11.66 -7.16
C LYS A 225 11.77 12.60 -7.04
N THR A 226 11.58 13.50 -8.00
CA THR A 226 10.46 14.45 -8.01
C THR A 226 9.13 13.73 -8.18
N GLN A 227 9.06 12.70 -9.02
CA GLN A 227 7.83 11.94 -9.26
C GLN A 227 7.27 11.29 -7.99
N ILE A 228 8.13 10.83 -7.10
CA ILE A 228 7.72 10.16 -5.85
C ILE A 228 7.75 11.08 -4.63
N THR A 229 7.98 12.39 -4.81
CA THR A 229 8.01 13.37 -3.72
C THR A 229 7.12 14.57 -3.99
N LEU A 230 7.54 15.48 -4.86
CA LEU A 230 6.91 16.79 -5.06
C LEU A 230 6.04 16.87 -6.31
N TRP A 231 6.27 16.05 -7.30
CA TRP A 231 5.62 16.06 -8.62
C TRP A 231 5.70 17.38 -9.39
N GLY A 232 6.46 18.33 -8.91
CA GLY A 232 6.60 19.65 -9.55
C GLY A 232 7.54 20.59 -8.80
N LYS A 233 7.59 21.82 -9.28
CA LYS A 233 8.38 22.88 -8.63
C LYS A 233 7.81 23.21 -7.24
N PRO A 234 8.64 23.64 -6.29
CA PRO A 234 8.16 24.16 -5.01
C PRO A 234 7.05 25.20 -5.23
N GLY A 235 5.92 25.05 -4.53
CA GLY A 235 4.74 25.91 -4.69
C GLY A 235 3.78 25.50 -5.82
N SER A 236 4.07 24.42 -6.56
CA SER A 236 3.11 23.86 -7.53
C SER A 236 1.87 23.30 -6.80
N PRO A 237 0.66 23.42 -7.38
CA PRO A 237 -0.54 22.78 -6.82
C PRO A 237 -0.47 21.26 -6.82
N LEU A 238 0.48 20.66 -7.55
CA LEU A 238 0.69 19.21 -7.59
C LEU A 238 1.72 18.70 -6.57
N ASN A 239 2.19 19.57 -5.64
CA ASN A 239 3.25 19.17 -4.70
C ASN A 239 2.93 17.96 -3.82
N ASP A 240 1.66 17.70 -3.55
CA ASP A 240 1.25 16.55 -2.74
C ASP A 240 0.66 15.41 -3.59
N TYR A 241 0.71 15.53 -4.92
CA TYR A 241 0.19 14.50 -5.82
C TYR A 241 1.03 13.21 -5.79
N ALA A 242 2.32 13.34 -5.51
CA ALA A 242 3.24 12.20 -5.41
C ALA A 242 2.91 11.22 -4.28
N CYS A 243 2.10 11.61 -3.31
CA CYS A 243 1.60 10.71 -2.26
C CYS A 243 0.68 9.59 -2.79
N LYS A 244 0.27 9.66 -4.04
CA LYS A 244 -0.48 8.59 -4.72
C LYS A 244 0.40 7.49 -5.30
N ASN A 245 1.72 7.66 -5.28
CA ASN A 245 2.68 6.70 -5.87
C ASN A 245 3.29 5.78 -4.84
#